data_fad662d8d902aefeab95eb87ea07eea6
#
_entry.id   fad662d8d902aefeab95eb87ea07eea6
#
_cell.length_a   1.000
_cell.length_b   1.000
_cell.length_c   1.000
_cell.angle_alpha   90.00
_cell.angle_beta   90.00
_cell.angle_gamma   90.00
#
_symmetry.space_group_name_H-M   'P 1'
#
loop_
_entity.id
_entity.type
_entity.pdbx_description
1 polymer ?
#
loop_
_entity_poly.entity_id
_entity_poly.type
_entity_poly.pdbx_seq_one_letter_code
_entity_poly.pdbx_strand_id
1 'polypeptide(L)'
;MRDVEGGWLLRYLHANGASMFFIMVYIHMFRGLYYASYVSPREAVWCLGVVILLLMILTAFIGYVLPWGQMSFWGATVITSLASAIPVVGNSIVTWLWGGFSVDNATLNRFFSLHYLLPFIIAGASIVHIAALHQYGSNNPLGLDASVDKMSFYPYCFVKDLVAWVSFGVFFSVFVYFAPNFLGHPDNCLLYTSDAADDP
;
A
#
# COMPACT_ATOMS: atom_id res chain seq x y z
N MET A 1 19.74 7.74 -4.55
CA MET A 1 19.17 8.20 -3.27
C MET A 1 20.21 8.83 -2.35
N ARG A 2 21.44 8.36 -2.32
CA ARG A 2 22.53 8.98 -1.50
C ARG A 2 23.17 10.17 -2.21
N ASP A 3 23.31 10.10 -3.53
CA ASP A 3 24.06 11.06 -4.33
C ASP A 3 23.20 12.20 -4.91
N VAL A 4 21.88 12.03 -4.94
CA VAL A 4 20.95 13.04 -5.44
C VAL A 4 20.54 13.96 -4.30
N GLU A 5 20.63 15.29 -4.53
CA GLU A 5 20.18 16.28 -3.56
C GLU A 5 18.69 16.06 -3.20
N GLY A 6 18.38 16.00 -1.92
CA GLY A 6 17.02 15.66 -1.44
C GLY A 6 16.62 14.20 -1.59
N GLY A 7 17.46 13.33 -2.14
CA GLY A 7 17.16 11.91 -2.33
C GLY A 7 16.84 11.17 -1.04
N TRP A 8 17.48 11.52 0.06
CA TRP A 8 17.19 11.00 1.39
C TRP A 8 15.75 11.29 1.82
N LEU A 9 15.27 12.49 1.56
CA LEU A 9 13.91 12.90 1.91
C LEU A 9 12.88 12.10 1.09
N LEU A 10 13.11 11.95 -0.22
CA LEU A 10 12.24 11.14 -1.08
C LEU A 10 12.21 9.68 -0.62
N ARG A 11 13.35 9.10 -0.22
CA ARG A 11 13.40 7.75 0.31
C ARG A 11 12.58 7.61 1.59
N TYR A 12 12.74 8.51 2.55
CA TYR A 12 12.02 8.44 3.81
C TYR A 12 10.54 8.75 3.68
N LEU A 13 10.16 9.68 2.83
CA LEU A 13 8.76 9.92 2.48
C LEU A 13 8.11 8.67 1.86
N HIS A 14 8.81 8.01 0.95
CA HIS A 14 8.29 6.82 0.28
C HIS A 14 8.17 5.63 1.24
N ALA A 15 9.23 5.30 1.97
CA ALA A 15 9.28 4.16 2.87
C ALA A 15 8.29 4.29 4.03
N ASN A 16 8.28 5.45 4.71
CA ASN A 16 7.34 5.70 5.79
C ASN A 16 5.93 5.96 5.26
N GLY A 17 5.81 6.53 4.07
CA GLY A 17 4.53 6.73 3.37
C GLY A 17 3.83 5.41 3.09
N ALA A 18 4.56 4.37 2.70
CA ALA A 18 3.99 3.04 2.51
C ALA A 18 3.34 2.51 3.80
N SER A 19 4.02 2.61 4.95
CA SER A 19 3.46 2.21 6.24
C SER A 19 2.24 3.05 6.63
N MET A 20 2.32 4.37 6.47
CA MET A 20 1.22 5.29 6.78
C MET A 20 0.01 5.03 5.89
N PHE A 21 0.22 4.71 4.63
CA PHE A 21 -0.87 4.39 3.70
C PHE A 21 -1.67 3.19 4.19
N PHE A 22 -1.02 2.11 4.63
CA PHE A 22 -1.70 0.95 5.19
C PHE A 22 -2.41 1.26 6.51
N ILE A 23 -1.79 2.03 7.41
CA ILE A 23 -2.43 2.45 8.66
C ILE A 23 -3.75 3.18 8.36
N MET A 24 -3.71 4.14 7.44
CA MET A 24 -4.90 4.92 7.09
C MET A 24 -5.96 4.08 6.37
N VAL A 25 -5.55 3.16 5.49
CA VAL A 25 -6.50 2.26 4.82
C VAL A 25 -7.14 1.29 5.79
N TYR A 26 -6.42 0.75 6.76
CA TYR A 26 -7.00 -0.09 7.79
C TYR A 26 -8.01 0.67 8.64
N ILE A 27 -7.69 1.88 9.08
CA ILE A 27 -8.63 2.75 9.81
C ILE A 27 -9.87 3.03 8.94
N HIS A 28 -9.68 3.34 7.65
CA HIS A 28 -10.76 3.55 6.68
C HIS A 28 -11.66 2.31 6.54
N MET A 29 -11.07 1.14 6.42
CA MET A 29 -11.80 -0.12 6.30
C MET A 29 -12.56 -0.47 7.58
N PHE A 30 -11.92 -0.35 8.75
CA PHE A 30 -12.56 -0.59 10.04
C PHE A 30 -13.69 0.40 10.32
N ARG A 31 -13.55 1.66 9.90
CA ARG A 31 -14.64 2.63 9.92
C ARG A 31 -15.83 2.16 9.08
N GLY A 32 -15.56 1.63 7.87
CA GLY A 32 -16.60 1.05 7.01
C GLY A 32 -17.33 -0.14 7.66
N LEU A 33 -16.59 -1.00 8.35
CA LEU A 33 -17.15 -2.13 9.10
C LEU A 33 -17.97 -1.65 10.30
N TYR A 34 -17.44 -0.72 11.07
CA TYR A 34 -18.10 -0.21 12.29
C TYR A 34 -19.45 0.45 11.99
N TYR A 35 -19.52 1.25 10.94
CA TYR A 35 -20.76 1.95 10.54
C TYR A 35 -21.61 1.18 9.52
N ALA A 36 -21.30 -0.08 9.24
CA ALA A 36 -21.97 -0.89 8.24
C ALA A 36 -22.08 -0.21 6.86
N SER A 37 -21.04 0.52 6.46
CA SER A 37 -21.03 1.28 5.19
C SER A 37 -20.91 0.39 3.95
N TYR A 38 -20.84 -0.93 4.12
CA TYR A 38 -20.76 -1.93 3.06
C TYR A 38 -22.12 -2.50 2.64
N VAL A 39 -23.19 -2.17 3.38
CA VAL A 39 -24.53 -2.67 3.06
C VAL A 39 -25.19 -1.83 1.97
N SER A 40 -26.29 -2.34 1.43
CA SER A 40 -27.10 -1.65 0.41
C SER A 40 -27.36 -0.19 0.77
N PRO A 41 -27.19 0.73 -0.19
CA PRO A 41 -26.89 0.55 -1.61
C PRO A 41 -25.38 0.71 -1.95
N ARG A 42 -24.46 0.49 -1.00
CA ARG A 42 -23.03 0.81 -1.13
C ARG A 42 -22.12 -0.39 -1.33
N GLU A 43 -22.67 -1.55 -1.72
CA GLU A 43 -21.91 -2.80 -1.93
C GLU A 43 -20.80 -2.62 -2.98
N ALA A 44 -21.11 -1.92 -4.07
CA ALA A 44 -20.13 -1.67 -5.14
C ALA A 44 -18.94 -0.85 -4.64
N VAL A 45 -19.17 0.12 -3.76
CA VAL A 45 -18.10 0.92 -3.13
C VAL A 45 -17.19 0.02 -2.30
N TRP A 46 -17.76 -0.89 -1.53
CA TRP A 46 -16.98 -1.85 -0.73
C TRP A 46 -16.17 -2.80 -1.60
N CYS A 47 -16.77 -3.41 -2.62
CA CYS A 47 -16.08 -4.31 -3.54
C CYS A 47 -14.90 -3.64 -4.26
N LEU A 48 -15.08 -2.41 -4.73
CA LEU A 48 -13.99 -1.62 -5.32
C LEU A 48 -12.88 -1.34 -4.31
N GLY A 49 -13.24 -1.04 -3.06
CA GLY A 49 -12.27 -0.88 -1.97
C GLY A 49 -11.44 -2.14 -1.71
N VAL A 50 -12.06 -3.32 -1.76
CA VAL A 50 -11.35 -4.61 -1.62
C VAL A 50 -10.37 -4.82 -2.78
N VAL A 51 -10.77 -4.52 -4.01
CA VAL A 51 -9.87 -4.59 -5.18
C VAL A 51 -8.67 -3.67 -5.00
N ILE A 52 -8.89 -2.43 -4.56
CA ILE A 52 -7.81 -1.47 -4.27
C ILE A 52 -6.88 -2.01 -3.19
N LEU A 53 -7.41 -2.58 -2.11
CA LEU A 53 -6.60 -3.16 -1.03
C LEU A 53 -5.69 -4.29 -1.55
N LEU A 54 -6.22 -5.20 -2.37
CA LEU A 54 -5.43 -6.29 -2.96
C LEU A 54 -4.32 -5.75 -3.89
N LEU A 55 -4.62 -4.76 -4.70
CA LEU A 55 -3.63 -4.09 -5.55
C LEU A 55 -2.57 -3.37 -4.71
N MET A 56 -2.95 -2.75 -3.61
CA MET A 56 -2.00 -2.12 -2.68
C MET A 56 -1.08 -3.12 -2.02
N ILE A 57 -1.61 -4.25 -1.52
CA ILE A 57 -0.80 -5.33 -0.91
C ILE A 57 0.23 -5.83 -1.92
N LEU A 58 -0.20 -6.10 -3.15
CA LEU A 58 0.70 -6.53 -4.22
C LEU A 58 1.77 -5.46 -4.53
N THR A 59 1.36 -4.21 -4.67
CA THR A 59 2.26 -3.10 -4.95
C THR A 59 3.31 -2.93 -3.85
N ALA A 60 2.89 -2.96 -2.60
CA ALA A 60 3.78 -2.80 -1.46
C ALA A 60 4.74 -3.98 -1.31
N PHE A 61 4.26 -5.20 -1.48
CA PHE A 61 5.11 -6.40 -1.48
C PHE A 61 6.21 -6.32 -2.54
N ILE A 62 5.82 -6.05 -3.79
CA ILE A 62 6.78 -5.90 -4.89
C ILE A 62 7.77 -4.77 -4.59
N GLY A 63 7.30 -3.63 -4.07
CA GLY A 63 8.15 -2.49 -3.72
C GLY A 63 9.15 -2.78 -2.60
N TYR A 64 8.75 -3.60 -1.62
CA TYR A 64 9.63 -4.01 -0.53
C TYR A 64 10.79 -4.92 -1.00
N VAL A 65 10.61 -5.63 -2.09
CA VAL A 65 11.65 -6.46 -2.70
C VAL A 65 12.73 -5.62 -3.40
N LEU A 66 12.39 -4.45 -3.93
CA LEU A 66 13.28 -3.64 -4.78
C LEU A 66 14.58 -3.17 -4.10
N PRO A 67 14.63 -2.82 -2.79
CA PRO A 67 15.87 -2.48 -2.13
C PRO A 67 16.91 -3.60 -2.10
N TRP A 68 16.50 -4.84 -2.31
CA TRP A 68 17.35 -6.03 -2.39
C TRP A 68 18.17 -6.32 -1.13
N GLY A 69 17.61 -5.96 0.03
CA GLY A 69 18.18 -6.32 1.33
C GLY A 69 17.83 -7.77 1.71
N GLN A 70 18.33 -8.23 2.86
CA GLN A 70 18.08 -9.60 3.35
C GLN A 70 16.59 -9.91 3.47
N MET A 71 15.81 -9.01 4.07
CA MET A 71 14.36 -9.20 4.19
C MET A 71 13.64 -9.15 2.84
N SER A 72 14.14 -8.35 1.90
CA SER A 72 13.60 -8.27 0.54
C SER A 72 13.75 -9.60 -0.20
N PHE A 73 14.94 -10.16 -0.19
CA PHE A 73 15.27 -11.42 -0.86
C PHE A 73 14.51 -12.60 -0.26
N TRP A 74 14.60 -12.78 1.06
CA TRP A 74 13.96 -13.89 1.73
C TRP A 74 12.43 -13.78 1.72
N GLY A 75 11.90 -12.57 1.87
CA GLY A 75 10.47 -12.30 1.71
C GLY A 75 9.96 -12.65 0.32
N ALA A 76 10.69 -12.25 -0.74
CA ALA A 76 10.35 -12.62 -2.11
C ALA A 76 10.38 -14.13 -2.30
N THR A 77 11.43 -14.80 -1.85
CA THR A 77 11.59 -16.26 -1.99
C THR A 77 10.46 -17.01 -1.29
N VAL A 78 10.16 -16.70 -0.04
CA VAL A 78 9.14 -17.40 0.74
C VAL A 78 7.74 -17.15 0.17
N ILE A 79 7.36 -15.89 -0.04
CA ILE A 79 5.99 -15.54 -0.46
C ILE A 79 5.70 -16.06 -1.87
N THR A 80 6.64 -15.93 -2.79
CA THR A 80 6.43 -16.41 -4.16
C THR A 80 6.46 -17.93 -4.25
N SER A 81 7.25 -18.62 -3.40
CA SER A 81 7.26 -20.09 -3.35
C SER A 81 5.94 -20.68 -2.85
N LEU A 82 5.10 -19.93 -2.13
CA LEU A 82 3.76 -20.40 -1.71
C LEU A 82 2.89 -20.81 -2.92
N ALA A 83 3.11 -20.22 -4.08
CA ALA A 83 2.40 -20.62 -5.30
C ALA A 83 2.69 -22.07 -5.70
N SER A 84 3.80 -22.69 -5.25
CA SER A 84 4.11 -24.11 -5.50
C SER A 84 3.08 -25.07 -4.87
N ALA A 85 2.33 -24.62 -3.86
CA ALA A 85 1.25 -25.39 -3.25
C ALA A 85 0.03 -25.63 -4.17
N ILE A 86 -0.06 -24.88 -5.29
CA ILE A 86 -1.13 -25.09 -6.27
C ILE A 86 -0.87 -26.42 -7.01
N PRO A 87 -1.81 -27.37 -6.95
CA PRO A 87 -1.61 -28.68 -7.60
C PRO A 87 -1.34 -28.54 -9.10
N VAL A 88 -0.47 -29.38 -9.62
CA VAL A 88 -0.12 -29.54 -11.05
C VAL A 88 0.67 -28.36 -11.61
N VAL A 89 0.25 -27.11 -11.41
CA VAL A 89 0.85 -25.94 -12.10
C VAL A 89 1.73 -25.08 -11.19
N GLY A 90 1.75 -25.33 -9.88
CA GLY A 90 2.40 -24.45 -8.91
C GLY A 90 3.88 -24.20 -9.19
N ASN A 91 4.65 -25.24 -9.45
CA ASN A 91 6.08 -25.10 -9.78
C ASN A 91 6.32 -24.32 -11.08
N SER A 92 5.46 -24.51 -12.07
CA SER A 92 5.53 -23.74 -13.32
C SER A 92 5.25 -22.26 -13.09
N ILE A 93 4.29 -21.94 -12.21
CA ILE A 93 3.97 -20.57 -11.83
C ILE A 93 5.16 -19.93 -11.10
N VAL A 94 5.78 -20.64 -10.15
CA VAL A 94 6.97 -20.12 -9.42
C VAL A 94 8.12 -19.85 -10.38
N THR A 95 8.46 -20.79 -11.25
CA THR A 95 9.53 -20.63 -12.25
C THR A 95 9.23 -19.48 -13.20
N TRP A 96 7.99 -19.34 -13.64
CA TRP A 96 7.58 -18.22 -14.48
C TRP A 96 7.68 -16.89 -13.72
N LEU A 97 7.27 -16.84 -12.46
CA LEU A 97 7.30 -15.65 -11.63
C LEU A 97 8.75 -15.18 -11.36
N TRP A 98 9.64 -16.12 -11.05
CA TRP A 98 11.05 -15.82 -10.86
C TRP A 98 11.79 -15.49 -12.18
N GLY A 99 11.36 -16.08 -13.27
CA GLY A 99 12.04 -15.99 -14.57
C GLY A 99 13.29 -16.85 -14.63
N GLY A 100 13.36 -17.87 -13.79
CA GLY A 100 14.47 -18.79 -13.61
C GLY A 100 14.18 -19.79 -12.50
N PHE A 101 15.23 -20.36 -11.91
CA PHE A 101 15.14 -21.37 -10.86
C PHE A 101 15.27 -20.80 -9.44
N SER A 102 15.55 -19.51 -9.33
CA SER A 102 15.69 -18.77 -8.07
C SER A 102 15.23 -17.33 -8.24
N VAL A 103 14.99 -16.66 -7.11
CA VAL A 103 14.78 -15.21 -7.08
C VAL A 103 16.11 -14.53 -7.42
N ASP A 104 16.12 -13.74 -8.52
CA ASP A 104 17.33 -13.10 -9.04
C ASP A 104 16.96 -11.85 -9.84
N ASN A 105 17.88 -11.30 -10.60
CA ASN A 105 17.74 -10.10 -11.42
C ASN A 105 16.50 -10.13 -12.33
N ALA A 106 16.16 -11.30 -12.91
CA ALA A 106 14.95 -11.45 -13.71
C ALA A 106 13.68 -11.16 -12.91
N THR A 107 13.60 -11.61 -11.66
CA THR A 107 12.52 -11.31 -10.73
C THR A 107 12.48 -9.82 -10.39
N LEU A 108 13.63 -9.25 -10.07
CA LEU A 108 13.76 -7.84 -9.68
C LEU A 108 13.28 -6.90 -10.79
N ASN A 109 13.66 -7.15 -12.05
CA ASN A 109 13.24 -6.33 -13.18
C ASN A 109 11.72 -6.37 -13.41
N ARG A 110 11.10 -7.53 -13.27
CA ARG A 110 9.65 -7.68 -13.39
C ARG A 110 8.92 -6.93 -12.27
N PHE A 111 9.42 -7.06 -11.07
CA PHE A 111 8.86 -6.38 -9.90
C PHE A 111 9.02 -4.87 -10.01
N PHE A 112 10.13 -4.37 -10.53
CA PHE A 112 10.29 -2.95 -10.80
C PHE A 112 9.23 -2.43 -11.79
N SER A 113 9.04 -3.13 -12.91
CA SER A 113 8.05 -2.74 -13.91
C SER A 113 6.62 -2.74 -13.37
N LEU A 114 6.26 -3.76 -12.58
CA LEU A 114 4.95 -3.86 -11.95
C LEU A 114 4.78 -2.81 -10.85
N HIS A 115 5.81 -2.55 -10.04
CA HIS A 115 5.75 -1.53 -8.99
C HIS A 115 5.57 -0.12 -9.57
N TYR A 116 6.10 0.12 -10.76
CA TYR A 116 5.88 1.37 -11.48
C TYR A 116 4.44 1.48 -12.04
N LEU A 117 3.90 0.37 -12.58
CA LEU A 117 2.59 0.36 -13.26
C LEU A 117 1.40 0.36 -12.27
N LEU A 118 1.47 -0.48 -11.22
CA LEU A 118 0.33 -0.72 -10.34
C LEU A 118 -0.21 0.53 -9.64
N PRO A 119 0.58 1.50 -9.19
CA PRO A 119 0.06 2.74 -8.60
C PRO A 119 -0.86 3.52 -9.53
N PHE A 120 -0.64 3.52 -10.83
CA PHE A 120 -1.54 4.18 -11.80
C PHE A 120 -2.87 3.44 -11.91
N ILE A 121 -2.84 2.11 -11.83
CA ILE A 121 -4.07 1.29 -11.80
C ILE A 121 -4.83 1.57 -10.50
N ILE A 122 -4.15 1.64 -9.37
CA ILE A 122 -4.75 2.01 -8.07
C ILE A 122 -5.36 3.40 -8.14
N ALA A 123 -4.69 4.37 -8.73
CA ALA A 123 -5.22 5.72 -8.90
C ALA A 123 -6.51 5.72 -9.74
N GLY A 124 -6.53 4.99 -10.86
CA GLY A 124 -7.73 4.81 -11.67
C GLY A 124 -8.86 4.13 -10.90
N ALA A 125 -8.55 3.04 -10.19
CA ALA A 125 -9.53 2.34 -9.37
C ALA A 125 -10.08 3.23 -8.23
N SER A 126 -9.25 4.09 -7.65
CA SER A 126 -9.67 5.05 -6.62
C SER A 126 -10.65 6.09 -7.17
N ILE A 127 -10.45 6.57 -8.39
CA ILE A 127 -11.42 7.46 -9.06
C ILE A 127 -12.76 6.74 -9.23
N VAL A 128 -12.76 5.49 -9.67
CA VAL A 128 -13.99 4.70 -9.81
C VAL A 128 -14.65 4.43 -8.45
N HIS A 129 -13.85 4.20 -7.39
CA HIS A 129 -14.34 4.03 -6.03
C HIS A 129 -15.10 5.29 -5.53
N ILE A 130 -14.56 6.47 -5.78
CA ILE A 130 -15.21 7.74 -5.45
C ILE A 130 -16.44 7.97 -6.33
N ALA A 131 -16.40 7.64 -7.62
CA ALA A 131 -17.56 7.75 -8.50
C ALA A 131 -18.72 6.86 -8.04
N ALA A 132 -18.42 5.63 -7.60
CA ALA A 132 -19.41 4.72 -7.02
C ALA A 132 -20.01 5.27 -5.71
N LEU A 133 -19.18 5.91 -4.88
CA LEU A 133 -19.66 6.59 -3.66
C LEU A 133 -20.62 7.75 -3.99
N HIS A 134 -20.30 8.54 -5.01
CA HIS A 134 -21.11 9.70 -5.42
C HIS A 134 -22.49 9.29 -5.91
N GLN A 135 -22.68 8.07 -6.37
CA GLN A 135 -23.96 7.58 -6.86
C GLN A 135 -25.07 7.63 -5.79
N TYR A 136 -24.70 7.24 -4.55
CA TYR A 136 -25.66 7.18 -3.42
C TYR A 136 -25.29 8.10 -2.24
N GLY A 137 -24.15 8.76 -2.34
CA GLY A 137 -23.62 9.62 -1.28
C GLY A 137 -23.03 8.86 -0.09
N SER A 138 -22.47 9.62 0.84
CA SER A 138 -21.84 9.09 2.04
C SER A 138 -22.87 8.53 3.03
N ASN A 139 -22.46 7.52 3.79
CA ASN A 139 -23.20 7.05 4.96
C ASN A 139 -23.05 8.05 6.12
N ASN A 140 -23.81 7.86 7.18
CA ASN A 140 -23.69 8.61 8.43
C ASN A 140 -23.64 7.64 9.63
N PRO A 141 -23.24 8.12 10.84
CA PRO A 141 -23.09 7.24 12.01
C PRO A 141 -24.37 6.49 12.43
N LEU A 142 -25.55 7.03 12.12
CA LEU A 142 -26.83 6.42 12.48
C LEU A 142 -27.37 5.49 11.38
N GLY A 143 -26.79 5.52 10.17
CA GLY A 143 -27.29 4.76 9.02
C GLY A 143 -28.65 5.22 8.51
N LEU A 144 -29.11 6.39 8.89
CA LEU A 144 -30.40 6.95 8.52
C LEU A 144 -30.33 7.74 7.21
N ASP A 145 -31.46 7.90 6.55
CA ASP A 145 -31.57 8.81 5.42
C ASP A 145 -31.48 10.27 5.89
N ALA A 146 -30.41 10.94 5.46
CA ALA A 146 -30.13 12.34 5.78
C ALA A 146 -30.50 13.30 4.64
N SER A 147 -31.40 12.92 3.75
CA SER A 147 -31.79 13.72 2.58
C SER A 147 -32.36 15.09 2.93
N VAL A 148 -32.98 15.20 4.10
CA VAL A 148 -33.60 16.45 4.63
C VAL A 148 -32.71 17.24 5.62
N ASP A 149 -31.56 16.64 6.02
CA ASP A 149 -30.61 17.26 6.96
C ASP A 149 -29.22 17.34 6.34
N LYS A 150 -29.02 18.38 5.56
CA LYS A 150 -27.76 18.61 4.81
C LYS A 150 -27.18 19.97 5.17
N MET A 151 -25.84 20.00 5.23
CA MET A 151 -25.08 21.23 5.32
C MET A 151 -24.20 21.42 4.08
N SER A 152 -23.81 22.67 3.79
CA SER A 152 -22.88 22.95 2.72
C SER A 152 -21.53 22.30 2.98
N PHE A 153 -20.95 21.67 1.95
CA PHE A 153 -19.61 21.09 2.06
C PHE A 153 -18.57 22.17 2.37
N TYR A 154 -18.61 23.28 1.65
CA TYR A 154 -17.77 24.43 1.92
C TYR A 154 -18.56 25.51 2.69
N PRO A 155 -18.00 26.07 3.76
CA PRO A 155 -16.68 25.81 4.33
C PRO A 155 -16.64 24.68 5.37
N TYR A 156 -17.76 24.14 5.81
CA TYR A 156 -17.85 23.32 7.03
C TYR A 156 -17.08 21.99 6.93
N CYS A 157 -17.44 21.13 5.99
CA CYS A 157 -16.75 19.86 5.80
C CYS A 157 -15.31 20.05 5.30
N PHE A 158 -15.09 21.02 4.41
CA PHE A 158 -13.78 21.36 3.88
C PHE A 158 -12.77 21.74 4.97
N VAL A 159 -13.15 22.64 5.89
CA VAL A 159 -12.26 23.06 6.99
C VAL A 159 -12.02 21.91 7.97
N LYS A 160 -13.04 21.09 8.25
CA LYS A 160 -12.89 19.89 9.09
C LYS A 160 -11.94 18.86 8.50
N ASP A 161 -12.01 18.62 7.22
CA ASP A 161 -11.09 17.73 6.50
C ASP A 161 -9.66 18.29 6.52
N LEU A 162 -9.51 19.62 6.37
CA LEU A 162 -8.19 20.26 6.44
C LEU A 162 -7.51 20.06 7.80
N VAL A 163 -8.25 20.12 8.89
CA VAL A 163 -7.71 19.82 10.23
C VAL A 163 -7.17 18.40 10.30
N ALA A 164 -7.89 17.43 9.74
CA ALA A 164 -7.43 16.03 9.68
C ALA A 164 -6.17 15.88 8.81
N TRP A 165 -6.10 16.57 7.68
CA TRP A 165 -4.93 16.58 6.79
C TRP A 165 -3.69 17.14 7.48
N VAL A 166 -3.82 18.28 8.16
CA VAL A 166 -2.70 18.89 8.90
C VAL A 166 -2.26 17.98 10.04
N SER A 167 -3.19 17.43 10.81
CA SER A 167 -2.89 16.50 11.90
C SER A 167 -2.14 15.25 11.40
N PHE A 168 -2.58 14.68 10.28
CA PHE A 168 -1.87 13.59 9.62
C PHE A 168 -0.47 14.01 9.16
N GLY A 169 -0.34 15.19 8.55
CA GLY A 169 0.94 15.73 8.09
C GLY A 169 1.94 15.90 9.23
N VAL A 170 1.51 16.40 10.38
CA VAL A 170 2.35 16.51 11.59
C VAL A 170 2.78 15.13 12.08
N PHE A 171 1.83 14.21 12.22
CA PHE A 171 2.12 12.83 12.65
C PHE A 171 3.11 12.13 11.71
N PHE A 172 2.89 12.21 10.41
CA PHE A 172 3.78 11.63 9.39
C PHE A 172 5.18 12.24 9.42
N SER A 173 5.26 13.57 9.62
CA SER A 173 6.54 14.30 9.70
C SER A 173 7.42 13.81 10.86
N VAL A 174 6.83 13.36 11.98
CA VAL A 174 7.59 12.79 13.09
C VAL A 174 8.39 11.57 12.62
N PHE A 175 7.80 10.68 11.83
CA PHE A 175 8.54 9.52 11.32
C PHE A 175 9.58 9.92 10.28
N VAL A 176 9.23 10.80 9.35
CA VAL A 176 10.16 11.19 8.27
C VAL A 176 11.41 11.90 8.79
N TYR A 177 11.25 12.82 9.74
CA TYR A 177 12.35 13.70 10.19
C TYR A 177 13.03 13.25 11.48
N PHE A 178 12.32 12.61 12.39
CA PHE A 178 12.85 12.29 13.71
C PHE A 178 13.03 10.79 13.96
N ALA A 179 12.29 9.92 13.27
CA ALA A 179 12.36 8.48 13.44
C ALA A 179 12.25 7.72 12.09
N PRO A 180 13.07 8.05 11.07
CA PRO A 180 12.85 7.57 9.69
C PRO A 180 13.00 6.07 9.51
N ASN A 181 13.71 5.38 10.39
CA ASN A 181 13.94 3.93 10.33
C ASN A 181 13.11 3.14 11.35
N PHE A 182 12.29 3.82 12.16
CA PHE A 182 11.53 3.16 13.24
C PHE A 182 10.54 2.10 12.73
N LEU A 183 9.91 2.36 11.59
CA LEU A 183 8.94 1.44 10.97
C LEU A 183 9.58 0.40 10.06
N GLY A 184 10.90 0.47 9.86
CA GLY A 184 11.65 -0.46 9.02
C GLY A 184 12.29 -1.58 9.82
N HIS A 185 12.57 -2.71 9.14
CA HIS A 185 13.36 -3.79 9.74
C HIS A 185 14.85 -3.51 9.56
N PRO A 186 15.70 -3.61 10.63
CA PRO A 186 17.11 -3.28 10.54
C PRO A 186 17.88 -4.15 9.54
N ASP A 187 17.56 -5.43 9.42
CA ASP A 187 18.24 -6.35 8.49
C ASP A 187 18.03 -5.99 7.01
N ASN A 188 17.07 -5.14 6.69
CA ASN A 188 16.88 -4.67 5.32
C ASN A 188 17.92 -3.60 4.91
N CYS A 189 18.73 -3.10 5.84
CA CYS A 189 19.89 -2.27 5.54
C CYS A 189 21.08 -3.08 5.03
N LEU A 190 21.10 -4.39 5.29
CA LEU A 190 22.13 -5.31 4.79
C LEU A 190 21.77 -5.71 3.36
N LEU A 191 22.65 -5.39 2.41
CA LEU A 191 22.49 -5.86 1.04
C LEU A 191 22.62 -7.38 1.00
N TYR A 192 21.80 -8.03 0.18
CA TYR A 192 22.00 -9.43 -0.12
C TYR A 192 23.22 -9.57 -1.04
N THR A 193 24.29 -10.12 -0.50
CA THR A 193 25.45 -10.57 -1.25
C THR A 193 25.56 -12.08 -1.14
N SER A 194 25.99 -12.75 -2.19
CA SER A 194 26.25 -14.20 -2.16
C SER A 194 27.32 -14.58 -1.11
N ASP A 195 28.11 -13.61 -0.71
CA ASP A 195 29.24 -13.77 0.21
C ASP A 195 28.97 -13.12 1.58
N ALA A 196 27.71 -13.04 2.00
CA ALA A 196 27.33 -12.49 3.30
C ALA A 196 27.93 -13.23 4.52
N ALA A 197 28.70 -14.30 4.28
CA ALA A 197 29.50 -14.97 5.31
C ALA A 197 30.85 -14.30 5.57
N ASP A 198 31.28 -13.38 4.69
CA ASP A 198 32.62 -12.78 4.72
C ASP A 198 32.61 -11.27 5.09
N ASP A 199 31.45 -10.68 5.38
CA ASP A 199 31.39 -9.32 5.89
C ASP A 199 31.62 -9.32 7.41
N PRO A 200 32.64 -8.56 7.91
CA PRO A 200 33.03 -8.50 9.31
C PRO A 200 32.00 -7.80 10.21
#